data_62de9e1900aeec0eda767b3756d5666c
#
_entry.id   62de9e1900aeec0eda767b3756d5666c
#
_cell.length_a   1.000
_cell.length_b   1.000
_cell.length_c   1.000
_cell.angle_alpha   90.00
_cell.angle_beta   90.00
_cell.angle_gamma   90.00
#
_symmetry.space_group_name_H-M   'P 1'
#
loop_
_entity.id
_entity.type
_entity.pdbx_description
1 polymer ?
#
loop_
_entity_poly.entity_id
_entity_poly.type
_entity_poly.pdbx_seq_one_letter_code
_entity_poly.pdbx_strand_id
1 'polypeptide(L)'
;MGLTNSYYMYVVKCIDNTLYTGYTTDLVRRIKAHNNKKGAKYTRVRVPVSLVYYEEFASKSDATKAESAFKKFTRQQKDQYIKEKLQEDKKDKIKELNKKIKEKK
;
A
#
# COMPACT_ATOMS: atom_id res chain seq x y z
N MET A 1 -8.75 -2.35 -26.38
CA MET A 1 -8.80 -2.11 -25.72
C MET A 1 -8.12 -1.96 -24.94
N GLY A 2 -7.75 -1.53 -24.83
CA GLY A 2 -6.77 -1.39 -24.15
C GLY A 2 -6.88 -1.50 -22.79
N LEU A 3 -6.53 -2.48 -22.28
CA LEU A 3 -6.38 -2.58 -20.94
C LEU A 3 -5.15 -1.94 -20.58
N THR A 4 -5.22 -0.90 -19.78
CA THR A 4 -4.01 -0.37 -19.22
C THR A 4 -3.83 -1.04 -17.92
N ASN A 5 -2.71 -1.65 -17.75
CA ASN A 5 -2.33 -2.20 -16.47
C ASN A 5 -1.79 -1.10 -15.59
N SER A 6 -2.16 -1.13 -14.35
CA SER A 6 -1.61 -0.22 -13.36
C SER A 6 -0.72 -0.98 -12.41
N TYR A 7 0.30 -0.30 -11.96
CA TYR A 7 1.30 -0.86 -11.05
C TYR A 7 1.37 0.07 -9.86
N TYR A 8 1.39 -0.47 -8.66
CA TYR A 8 1.29 0.34 -7.45
C TYR A 8 2.44 0.11 -6.49
N MET A 9 2.91 1.20 -5.91
CA MET A 9 3.69 1.14 -4.69
C MET A 9 2.69 1.43 -3.59
N TYR A 10 2.66 0.63 -2.54
CA TYR A 10 1.69 0.83 -1.47
C TYR A 10 2.36 0.79 -0.12
N VAL A 11 1.73 1.43 0.85
CA VAL A 11 2.20 1.44 2.23
C VAL A 11 1.03 1.04 3.13
N VAL A 12 1.25 0.05 3.97
CA VAL A 12 0.24 -0.35 4.94
C VAL A 12 0.76 -0.09 6.34
N LYS A 13 -0.18 0.20 7.24
CA LYS A 13 0.14 0.33 8.66
C LYS A 13 -0.30 -0.96 9.34
N CYS A 14 0.61 -1.55 10.08
CA CYS A 14 0.37 -2.80 10.78
C CYS A 14 -0.29 -2.55 12.13
N ILE A 15 -0.76 -3.62 12.76
CA ILE A 15 -1.44 -3.50 14.05
C ILE A 15 -0.52 -2.88 15.11
N ASP A 16 0.78 -3.10 15.00
CA ASP A 16 1.76 -2.57 15.93
C ASP A 16 2.27 -1.18 15.54
N ASN A 17 1.56 -0.52 14.61
CA ASN A 17 1.86 0.84 14.17
C ASN A 17 3.11 0.97 13.29
N THR A 18 3.70 -0.14 12.90
CA THR A 18 4.82 -0.09 11.94
C THR A 18 4.28 0.01 10.53
N LEU A 19 5.14 0.41 9.59
CA LEU A 19 4.76 0.55 8.19
C LEU A 19 5.47 -0.51 7.36
N TYR A 20 4.75 -1.04 6.39
CA TYR A 20 5.33 -1.97 5.42
C TYR A 20 5.05 -1.42 4.02
N THR A 21 6.06 -1.42 3.17
CA THR A 21 5.96 -0.91 1.81
C THR A 21 6.13 -2.06 0.82
N GLY A 22 5.28 -2.10 -0.18
CA GLY A 22 5.35 -3.17 -1.18
C GLY A 22 4.93 -2.71 -2.55
N TYR A 23 4.84 -3.65 -3.45
CA TYR A 23 4.47 -3.44 -4.84
C TYR A 23 3.37 -4.42 -5.21
N THR A 24 2.41 -3.98 -6.01
CA THR A 24 1.36 -4.88 -6.48
C THR A 24 0.70 -4.32 -7.73
N THR A 25 -0.02 -5.19 -8.42
CA THR A 25 -0.90 -4.76 -9.51
C THR A 25 -2.36 -4.73 -9.06
N ASP A 26 -2.65 -5.15 -7.83
CA ASP A 26 -4.03 -5.20 -7.32
C ASP A 26 -4.00 -4.93 -5.82
N LEU A 27 -4.29 -3.69 -5.46
CA LEU A 27 -4.19 -3.26 -4.06
C LEU A 27 -5.08 -4.06 -3.11
N VAL A 28 -6.34 -4.21 -3.44
CA VAL A 28 -7.27 -4.89 -2.55
C VAL A 28 -6.87 -6.34 -2.33
N ARG A 29 -6.58 -7.03 -3.42
CA ARG A 29 -6.19 -8.43 -3.35
C ARG A 29 -4.91 -8.63 -2.55
N ARG A 30 -3.92 -7.77 -2.78
CA ARG A 30 -2.63 -7.90 -2.11
C ARG A 30 -2.77 -7.67 -0.60
N ILE A 31 -3.53 -6.66 -0.22
CA ILE A 31 -3.66 -6.35 1.19
C ILE A 31 -4.53 -7.38 1.91
N LYS A 32 -5.53 -7.92 1.22
CA LYS A 32 -6.28 -9.06 1.77
C LYS A 32 -5.34 -10.24 2.01
N ALA A 33 -4.40 -10.46 1.10
CA ALA A 33 -3.42 -11.55 1.27
C ALA A 33 -2.58 -11.30 2.51
N HIS A 34 -2.15 -10.05 2.75
CA HIS A 34 -1.42 -9.73 3.96
C HIS A 34 -2.24 -10.10 5.20
N ASN A 35 -3.52 -9.72 5.21
CA ASN A 35 -4.37 -9.97 6.37
C ASN A 35 -4.71 -11.45 6.54
N ASN A 36 -4.57 -12.22 5.48
CA ASN A 36 -4.71 -13.67 5.54
C ASN A 36 -3.39 -14.37 5.84
N LYS A 37 -2.37 -13.58 6.20
CA LYS A 37 -1.05 -14.08 6.57
C LYS A 37 -0.34 -14.76 5.41
N LYS A 38 -0.68 -14.37 4.19
CA LYS A 38 -0.09 -14.92 2.97
C LYS A 38 0.66 -13.89 2.17
N GLY A 39 0.82 -12.68 2.70
CA GLY A 39 1.51 -11.62 1.98
C GLY A 39 3.01 -11.71 2.19
N ALA A 40 3.52 -10.88 3.08
CA ALA A 40 4.95 -10.83 3.35
C ALA A 40 5.23 -11.40 4.73
N LYS A 41 6.43 -11.90 4.88
CA LYS A 41 6.87 -12.42 6.16
C LYS A 41 6.75 -11.38 7.26
N TYR A 42 7.13 -10.15 6.95
CA TYR A 42 7.06 -9.05 7.92
C TYR A 42 5.66 -8.83 8.46
N THR A 43 4.66 -8.86 7.59
CA THR A 43 3.29 -8.54 8.00
C THR A 43 2.56 -9.71 8.63
N ARG A 44 3.08 -10.92 8.46
CA ARG A 44 2.38 -12.13 8.89
C ARG A 44 1.99 -12.12 10.37
N VAL A 45 2.85 -11.59 11.21
CA VAL A 45 2.60 -11.53 12.65
C VAL A 45 2.12 -10.15 13.12
N ARG A 46 1.82 -9.27 12.17
CA ARG A 46 1.45 -7.88 12.47
C ARG A 46 0.10 -7.48 11.89
N VAL A 47 -0.74 -8.47 11.65
CA VAL A 47 -2.08 -8.22 11.09
C VAL A 47 -3.06 -7.90 12.21
N PRO A 48 -4.12 -7.15 11.92
CA PRO A 48 -4.49 -6.69 10.60
C PRO A 48 -3.69 -5.46 10.17
N VAL A 49 -3.52 -5.32 8.86
CA VAL A 49 -2.88 -4.15 8.31
C VAL A 49 -3.92 -3.35 7.52
N SER A 50 -3.71 -2.06 7.39
CA SER A 50 -4.60 -1.23 6.59
C SER A 50 -3.79 -0.34 5.66
N LEU A 51 -4.38 0.00 4.52
CA LEU A 51 -3.72 0.83 3.53
C LEU A 51 -3.68 2.27 4.04
N VAL A 52 -2.51 2.91 4.00
CA VAL A 52 -2.38 4.31 4.38
C VAL A 52 -1.90 5.19 3.24
N TYR A 53 -1.32 4.60 2.18
CA TYR A 53 -0.84 5.38 1.05
C TYR A 53 -0.56 4.47 -0.14
N TYR A 54 -0.64 5.03 -1.34
CA TYR A 54 -0.22 4.31 -2.53
C TYR A 54 0.08 5.30 -3.65
N GLU A 55 0.87 4.85 -4.62
CA GLU A 55 1.12 5.61 -5.85
C GLU A 55 0.93 4.67 -7.02
N GLU A 56 0.33 5.19 -8.07
CA GLU A 56 0.04 4.40 -9.26
C GLU A 56 0.99 4.77 -10.39
N PHE A 57 1.46 3.76 -11.10
CA PHE A 57 2.42 3.94 -12.18
C PHE A 57 1.99 3.16 -13.41
N ALA A 58 2.46 3.61 -14.57
CA ALA A 58 2.16 2.94 -15.84
C ALA A 58 3.11 1.78 -16.10
N SER A 59 4.21 1.67 -15.35
CA SER A 59 5.16 0.59 -15.55
C SER A 59 5.58 -0.03 -14.24
N LYS A 60 5.91 -1.31 -14.30
CA LYS A 60 6.40 -2.04 -13.15
C LYS A 60 7.72 -1.44 -12.66
N SER A 61 8.56 -1.06 -13.61
CA SER A 61 9.87 -0.49 -13.28
C SER A 61 9.73 0.76 -12.41
N ASP A 62 8.82 1.64 -12.79
CA ASP A 62 8.61 2.88 -12.03
C ASP A 62 8.03 2.58 -10.65
N ALA A 63 7.10 1.64 -10.56
CA ALA A 63 6.50 1.29 -9.28
C ALA A 63 7.53 0.70 -8.33
N THR A 64 8.38 -0.19 -8.83
CA THR A 64 9.38 -0.82 -7.97
C THR A 64 10.49 0.14 -7.58
N LYS A 65 10.80 1.11 -8.45
CA LYS A 65 11.74 2.16 -8.08
C LYS A 65 11.19 3.03 -6.97
N ALA A 66 9.90 3.36 -7.05
CA ALA A 66 9.25 4.14 -6.00
C ALA A 66 9.24 3.38 -4.68
N GLU A 67 8.98 2.08 -4.75
CA GLU A 67 9.02 1.23 -3.57
C GLU A 67 10.39 1.27 -2.91
N SER A 68 11.43 1.08 -3.70
CA SER A 68 12.81 1.09 -3.18
C SER A 68 13.17 2.43 -2.57
N ALA A 69 12.79 3.51 -3.24
CA ALA A 69 13.09 4.85 -2.75
C ALA A 69 12.40 5.12 -1.41
N PHE A 70 11.13 4.74 -1.33
CA PHE A 70 10.37 4.97 -0.11
C PHE A 70 10.92 4.17 1.07
N LYS A 71 11.35 2.95 0.79
CA LYS A 71 11.92 2.09 1.84
C LYS A 71 13.17 2.67 2.49
N LYS A 72 13.87 3.54 1.80
CA LYS A 72 15.08 4.16 2.32
C LYS A 72 14.82 5.31 3.29
N PHE A 73 13.60 5.79 3.33
CA PHE A 73 13.24 6.87 4.25
C PHE A 73 13.21 6.35 5.68
N THR A 74 13.54 7.25 6.63
CA THR A 74 13.29 6.96 8.04
C THR A 74 11.79 6.99 8.27
N ARG A 75 11.34 6.51 9.43
CA ARG A 75 9.91 6.55 9.75
C ARG A 75 9.38 7.98 9.71
N GLN A 76 10.13 8.91 10.26
CA GLN A 76 9.72 10.29 10.26
C GLN A 76 9.58 10.84 8.84
N GLN A 77 10.53 10.50 7.98
CA GLN A 77 10.46 10.91 6.58
C GLN A 77 9.28 10.30 5.86
N LYS A 78 8.99 9.03 6.15
CA LYS A 78 7.84 8.36 5.55
C LYS A 78 6.54 9.05 5.94
N ASP A 79 6.39 9.35 7.21
CA ASP A 79 5.18 10.00 7.71
C ASP A 79 5.01 11.38 7.07
N GLN A 80 6.11 12.12 6.96
CA GLN A 80 6.07 13.45 6.35
C GLN A 80 5.72 13.38 4.87
N TYR A 81 6.31 12.43 4.15
CA TYR A 81 6.06 12.24 2.74
C TYR A 81 4.58 11.95 2.50
N ILE A 82 4.04 11.01 3.27
CA ILE A 82 2.63 10.64 3.14
C ILE A 82 1.73 11.84 3.42
N LYS A 83 2.03 12.56 4.47
CA LYS A 83 1.24 13.72 4.85
C LYS A 83 1.22 14.77 3.74
N GLU A 84 2.37 15.01 3.13
CA GLU A 84 2.49 16.03 2.10
C GLU A 84 1.84 15.63 0.78
N LYS A 85 1.90 14.35 0.45
CA LYS A 85 1.38 13.87 -0.83
C LYS A 85 -0.08 13.46 -0.80
N LEU A 86 -0.61 13.26 0.40
CA LEU A 86 -1.97 12.74 0.50
C LEU A 86 -2.98 13.86 0.35
N GLN A 87 -3.70 13.85 -0.75
CA GLN A 87 -4.73 14.85 -1.01
C GLN A 87 -6.10 14.28 -0.72
N GLU A 88 -7.08 15.16 -0.65
CA GLU A 88 -8.43 14.78 -0.26
C GLU A 88 -9.00 13.64 -1.11
N ASP A 89 -8.83 13.73 -2.42
CA ASP A 89 -9.30 12.69 -3.33
C ASP A 89 -8.72 11.33 -2.98
N LYS A 90 -7.43 11.31 -2.74
CA LYS A 90 -6.74 10.07 -2.46
C LYS A 90 -7.13 9.54 -1.08
N LYS A 91 -7.37 10.43 -0.13
CA LYS A 91 -7.83 10.00 1.19
C LYS A 91 -9.15 9.26 1.09
N ASP A 92 -10.07 9.78 0.30
CA ASP A 92 -11.37 9.15 0.10
C ASP A 92 -11.22 7.80 -0.57
N LYS A 93 -10.35 7.74 -1.56
CA LYS A 93 -10.10 6.50 -2.28
C LYS A 93 -9.50 5.44 -1.35
N ILE A 94 -8.58 5.84 -0.49
CA ILE A 94 -7.98 4.92 0.46
C ILE A 94 -9.03 4.40 1.44
N LYS A 95 -9.95 5.25 1.88
CA LYS A 95 -11.05 4.82 2.74
C LYS A 95 -11.90 3.76 2.07
N GLU A 96 -12.24 3.99 0.81
CA GLU A 96 -13.00 3.04 0.03
C GLU A 96 -12.28 1.72 -0.14
N LEU A 97 -10.99 1.79 -0.45
CA LEU A 97 -10.20 0.59 -0.62
C LEU A 97 -10.12 -0.21 0.67
N ASN A 98 -9.94 0.47 1.81
CA ASN A 98 -9.90 -0.22 3.09
C ASN A 98 -11.24 -0.89 3.42
N LYS A 99 -12.33 -0.27 3.01
CA LYS A 99 -13.63 -0.89 3.18
C LYS A 99 -13.70 -2.23 2.44
N LYS A 100 -13.25 -2.22 1.19
CA LYS A 100 -13.24 -3.44 0.38
C LYS A 100 -12.30 -4.49 0.96
N ILE A 101 -11.18 -4.04 1.49
CA ILE A 101 -10.20 -4.94 2.10
C ILE A 101 -10.79 -5.64 3.31
N LYS A 102 -11.63 -4.96 4.05
CA LYS A 102 -12.26 -5.53 5.25
C LYS A 102 -13.44 -6.44 4.95
N GLU A 103 -13.98 -6.39 3.74
CA GLU A 103 -15.10 -7.25 3.38
C GLU A 103 -14.66 -8.69 3.37
N LYS A 104 -15.51 -9.53 3.92
CA LYS A 104 -15.20 -10.94 3.84
C LYS A 104 -15.91 -11.42 2.65
N LYS A 105 -15.51 -12.22 1.91
CA LYS A 105 -16.15 -12.64 0.83
C LYS A 105 -16.22 -13.38 0.46
#